data_b3a2e7f7f6018005d60bf28e7f281557
#
_entry.id   b3a2e7f7f6018005d60bf28e7f281557
#
_cell.length_a   1.000
_cell.length_b   1.000
_cell.length_c   1.000
_cell.angle_alpha   90.00
_cell.angle_beta   90.00
_cell.angle_gamma   90.00
#
_symmetry.space_group_name_H-M   'P 1'
#
loop_
_entity.id
_entity.type
_entity.pdbx_description
1 polymer ?
#
loop_
_entity_poly.entity_id
_entity_poly.type
_entity_poly.pdbx_seq_one_letter_code
_entity_poly.pdbx_strand_id
1 'polypeptide(L)'
;MLLVLAAALIGRHIEKTDHTLHVGWPPLWSNWNPHVGPGTPAAVAVALAVVAYGPVLAARLPWRALLGAAWATAMAWTWSLALVDGWHRGVAVRLTTRYEYLQVIDRFHDIPATLRDFTHHILLGSPDPWPAHVAGHPPAAPLTFVLLDRIGLGGGGWAGAWCITVGSTACVAVLVTVRRLAGEELARRAAPFLALAPAAVWMGTSADAYFAAVAAWSLAVLALAVTAPTGTRTRCIAFGSGLLFGLTCYLSYGLTLIVVIGAGVLFLGRNRVRALPFLAAGAAVVPAVFTLAGFNWWEAYHLLVERYYDGAGGIRPYSYWVWANLACTVLITGLATAAGLGRVGGALGRGRHDLLPRRTPQGPAAPSPGPTAHHPNPATESRGPAAETRLALLVLCGLLALLVADLSGMSKAETERIWLPFAMWLLPACALLTRPRAWLGAQAVLALLLNHLLLTGW
;
A
#
# COMPACT_ATOMS: atom_id res chain seq x y z
N MET A 1 11.05 -12.78 14.14
CA MET A 1 11.07 -14.23 13.80
C MET A 1 10.24 -15.07 14.77
N LEU A 2 10.39 -14.91 16.10
CA LEU A 2 9.59 -15.68 17.07
C LEU A 2 8.07 -15.52 16.85
N LEU A 3 7.58 -14.31 16.58
CA LEU A 3 6.17 -14.06 16.28
C LEU A 3 5.69 -14.90 15.07
N VAL A 4 6.46 -14.92 13.98
CA VAL A 4 6.11 -15.70 12.79
C VAL A 4 6.10 -17.19 13.07
N LEU A 5 7.09 -17.68 13.81
CA LEU A 5 7.16 -19.08 14.22
C LEU A 5 5.97 -19.46 15.10
N ALA A 6 5.65 -18.64 16.10
CA ALA A 6 4.49 -18.85 16.98
C ALA A 6 3.18 -18.85 16.17
N ALA A 7 3.00 -17.89 15.26
CA ALA A 7 1.82 -17.85 14.39
C ALA A 7 1.69 -19.12 13.53
N ALA A 8 2.78 -19.59 12.95
CA ALA A 8 2.77 -20.80 12.14
C ALA A 8 2.47 -22.07 12.98
N LEU A 9 3.07 -22.23 14.14
CA LEU A 9 2.89 -23.42 14.98
C LEU A 9 1.48 -23.46 15.61
N ILE A 10 1.04 -22.36 16.22
CA ILE A 10 -0.28 -22.25 16.83
C ILE A 10 -1.36 -22.35 15.76
N GLY A 11 -1.19 -21.65 14.63
CA GLY A 11 -2.13 -21.73 13.52
C GLY A 11 -2.27 -23.13 12.95
N ARG A 12 -1.16 -23.87 12.78
CA ARG A 12 -1.20 -25.28 12.36
C ARG A 12 -1.93 -26.16 13.37
N HIS A 13 -1.76 -25.90 14.65
CA HIS A 13 -2.48 -26.62 15.69
C HIS A 13 -3.98 -26.39 15.58
N ILE A 14 -4.43 -25.12 15.56
CA ILE A 14 -5.86 -24.75 15.41
C ILE A 14 -6.44 -25.35 14.13
N GLU A 15 -5.74 -25.24 12.98
CA GLU A 15 -6.27 -25.79 11.73
C GLU A 15 -6.40 -27.31 11.75
N LYS A 16 -5.51 -28.02 12.45
CA LYS A 16 -5.58 -29.48 12.59
C LYS A 16 -6.66 -29.95 13.57
N THR A 17 -6.92 -29.20 14.64
CA THR A 17 -7.87 -29.58 15.70
C THR A 17 -9.29 -29.07 15.41
N ASP A 18 -9.40 -27.80 15.04
CA ASP A 18 -10.68 -27.10 14.99
C ASP A 18 -11.16 -26.84 13.56
N HIS A 19 -10.25 -26.90 12.57
CA HIS A 19 -10.52 -26.62 11.16
C HIS A 19 -11.19 -25.26 10.91
N THR A 20 -10.85 -24.24 11.73
CA THR A 20 -11.54 -22.94 11.72
C THR A 20 -10.76 -21.83 11.01
N LEU A 21 -9.47 -22.00 10.70
CA LEU A 21 -8.68 -20.96 10.04
C LEU A 21 -8.96 -20.92 8.54
N HIS A 22 -9.24 -22.06 7.91
CA HIS A 22 -9.43 -22.21 6.46
C HIS A 22 -8.24 -21.67 5.65
N VAL A 23 -7.01 -21.93 6.12
CA VAL A 23 -5.76 -21.56 5.43
C VAL A 23 -4.79 -22.74 5.48
N GLY A 24 -4.24 -23.11 4.33
CA GLY A 24 -3.40 -24.31 4.22
C GLY A 24 -2.03 -24.17 4.89
N TRP A 25 -1.50 -22.94 5.02
CA TRP A 25 -0.18 -22.67 5.63
C TRP A 25 -0.23 -21.42 6.55
N PRO A 26 -0.88 -21.55 7.74
CA PRO A 26 -1.01 -20.41 8.65
C PRO A 26 0.32 -19.74 9.00
N PRO A 27 0.35 -18.40 9.12
CA PRO A 27 -0.76 -17.47 9.03
C PRO A 27 -1.10 -16.97 7.60
N LEU A 28 -0.46 -17.52 6.56
CA LEU A 28 -0.67 -17.14 5.16
C LEU A 28 -1.73 -18.02 4.50
N TRP A 29 -2.53 -17.43 3.65
CA TRP A 29 -3.43 -18.17 2.77
C TRP A 29 -2.67 -18.77 1.59
N SER A 30 -2.00 -19.86 1.84
CA SER A 30 -1.14 -20.55 0.90
C SER A 30 -1.04 -22.04 1.23
N ASN A 31 -0.46 -22.81 0.34
CA ASN A 31 -0.15 -24.22 0.54
C ASN A 31 1.34 -24.44 0.37
N TRP A 32 1.91 -25.37 1.14
CA TRP A 32 3.28 -25.79 0.96
C TRP A 32 3.43 -26.55 -0.36
N ASN A 33 4.16 -25.97 -1.29
CA ASN A 33 4.41 -26.53 -2.61
C ASN A 33 5.73 -25.98 -3.19
N PRO A 34 6.88 -26.59 -2.84
CA PRO A 34 8.16 -26.17 -3.40
C PRO A 34 8.17 -26.31 -4.93
N HIS A 35 8.45 -25.23 -5.64
CA HIS A 35 8.46 -25.21 -7.09
C HIS A 35 9.43 -24.17 -7.64
N VAL A 36 9.78 -24.34 -8.91
CA VAL A 36 10.53 -23.40 -9.74
C VAL A 36 9.81 -23.27 -11.08
N GLY A 37 9.97 -22.13 -11.74
CA GLY A 37 9.29 -21.90 -12.99
C GLY A 37 9.98 -20.86 -13.89
N PRO A 38 9.32 -20.46 -14.99
CA PRO A 38 9.93 -19.58 -16.00
C PRO A 38 10.43 -18.25 -15.46
N GLY A 39 9.77 -17.71 -14.42
CA GLY A 39 10.14 -16.45 -13.78
C GLY A 39 11.35 -16.55 -12.83
N THR A 40 11.71 -17.76 -12.36
CA THR A 40 12.77 -17.96 -11.36
C THR A 40 14.11 -17.32 -11.75
N PRO A 41 14.66 -17.53 -12.97
CA PRO A 41 15.94 -16.92 -13.33
C PRO A 41 15.89 -15.38 -13.31
N ALA A 42 14.79 -14.81 -13.79
CA ALA A 42 14.59 -13.37 -13.81
C ALA A 42 14.45 -12.81 -12.38
N ALA A 43 13.70 -13.49 -11.48
CA ALA A 43 13.55 -13.09 -10.09
C ALA A 43 14.91 -13.08 -9.36
N VAL A 44 15.72 -14.13 -9.55
CA VAL A 44 17.07 -14.20 -8.96
C VAL A 44 17.97 -13.08 -9.53
N ALA A 45 17.93 -12.85 -10.86
CA ALA A 45 18.73 -11.81 -11.49
C ALA A 45 18.37 -10.41 -11.01
N VAL A 46 17.07 -10.07 -10.88
CA VAL A 46 16.60 -8.80 -10.33
C VAL A 46 17.04 -8.66 -8.88
N ALA A 47 16.87 -9.68 -8.05
CA ALA A 47 17.30 -9.67 -6.66
C ALA A 47 18.80 -9.38 -6.53
N LEU A 48 19.64 -10.11 -7.26
CA LEU A 48 21.10 -9.91 -7.25
C LEU A 48 21.49 -8.52 -7.75
N ALA A 49 20.88 -8.04 -8.83
CA ALA A 49 21.14 -6.70 -9.37
C ALA A 49 20.80 -5.60 -8.37
N VAL A 50 19.64 -5.69 -7.68
CA VAL A 50 19.24 -4.68 -6.70
C VAL A 50 20.11 -4.73 -5.44
N VAL A 51 20.47 -5.91 -4.97
CA VAL A 51 21.36 -6.05 -3.80
C VAL A 51 22.75 -5.49 -4.11
N ALA A 52 23.29 -5.77 -5.30
CA ALA A 52 24.62 -5.31 -5.70
C ALA A 52 24.66 -3.81 -6.01
N TYR A 53 23.73 -3.33 -6.82
CA TYR A 53 23.79 -2.00 -7.43
C TYR A 53 22.75 -1.01 -6.90
N GLY A 54 21.63 -1.49 -6.33
CA GLY A 54 20.51 -0.66 -5.90
C GLY A 54 20.91 0.52 -5.01
N PRO A 55 21.66 0.34 -3.92
CA PRO A 55 22.08 1.46 -3.06
C PRO A 55 22.95 2.49 -3.77
N VAL A 56 23.83 2.06 -4.68
CA VAL A 56 24.72 2.96 -5.43
C VAL A 56 23.94 3.75 -6.48
N LEU A 57 23.06 3.07 -7.22
CA LEU A 57 22.21 3.73 -8.22
C LEU A 57 21.23 4.71 -7.56
N ALA A 58 20.62 4.33 -6.42
CA ALA A 58 19.75 5.21 -5.68
C ALA A 58 20.46 6.49 -5.20
N ALA A 59 21.74 6.40 -4.84
CA ALA A 59 22.53 7.57 -4.43
C ALA A 59 22.92 8.48 -5.61
N ARG A 60 23.18 7.90 -6.81
CA ARG A 60 23.83 8.62 -7.93
C ARG A 60 22.86 9.08 -9.03
N LEU A 61 21.77 8.36 -9.28
CA LEU A 61 20.85 8.70 -10.36
C LEU A 61 20.21 10.09 -10.14
N PRO A 62 19.99 10.87 -11.21
CA PRO A 62 19.11 12.03 -11.14
C PRO A 62 17.74 11.62 -10.63
N TRP A 63 17.07 12.48 -9.85
CA TRP A 63 15.82 12.10 -9.17
C TRP A 63 14.76 11.49 -10.09
N ARG A 64 14.52 12.09 -11.27
CA ARG A 64 13.53 11.56 -12.23
C ARG A 64 13.91 10.19 -12.75
N ALA A 65 15.20 9.96 -13.04
CA ALA A 65 15.70 8.67 -13.46
C ALA A 65 15.60 7.63 -12.33
N LEU A 66 15.82 8.02 -11.07
CA LEU A 66 15.61 7.14 -9.91
C LEU A 66 14.16 6.69 -9.80
N LEU A 67 13.19 7.58 -9.99
CA LEU A 67 11.77 7.21 -9.97
C LEU A 67 11.42 6.21 -11.07
N GLY A 68 11.89 6.44 -12.29
CA GLY A 68 11.71 5.52 -13.42
C GLY A 68 12.38 4.16 -13.18
N ALA A 69 13.61 4.18 -12.65
CA ALA A 69 14.35 2.95 -12.31
C ALA A 69 13.66 2.18 -11.17
N ALA A 70 13.16 2.86 -10.14
CA ALA A 70 12.44 2.23 -9.04
C ALA A 70 11.15 1.56 -9.53
N TRP A 71 10.35 2.24 -10.37
CA TRP A 71 9.16 1.66 -10.98
C TRP A 71 9.49 0.47 -11.87
N ALA A 72 10.43 0.61 -12.80
CA ALA A 72 10.82 -0.47 -13.70
C ALA A 72 11.36 -1.69 -12.94
N THR A 73 12.13 -1.46 -11.87
CA THR A 73 12.64 -2.53 -11.00
C THR A 73 11.51 -3.21 -10.22
N ALA A 74 10.61 -2.44 -9.59
CA ALA A 74 9.46 -2.99 -8.88
C ALA A 74 8.55 -3.79 -9.81
N MET A 75 8.32 -3.30 -11.02
CA MET A 75 7.58 -3.98 -12.08
C MET A 75 8.27 -5.27 -12.50
N ALA A 76 9.58 -5.22 -12.82
CA ALA A 76 10.35 -6.41 -13.17
C ALA A 76 10.37 -7.45 -12.06
N TRP A 77 10.48 -7.01 -10.80
CA TRP A 77 10.42 -7.87 -9.62
C TRP A 77 9.07 -8.56 -9.50
N THR A 78 7.98 -7.82 -9.56
CA THR A 78 6.62 -8.35 -9.46
C THR A 78 6.30 -9.31 -10.61
N TRP A 79 6.63 -8.93 -11.86
CA TRP A 79 6.45 -9.80 -13.02
C TRP A 79 7.24 -11.10 -12.90
N SER A 80 8.52 -11.01 -12.50
CA SER A 80 9.37 -12.20 -12.38
C SER A 80 8.85 -13.17 -11.32
N LEU A 81 8.35 -12.67 -10.18
CA LEU A 81 7.74 -13.49 -9.13
C LEU A 81 6.42 -14.10 -9.60
N ALA A 82 5.53 -13.34 -10.24
CA ALA A 82 4.27 -13.85 -10.78
C ALA A 82 4.51 -14.96 -11.82
N LEU A 83 5.54 -14.80 -12.66
CA LEU A 83 5.87 -15.77 -13.70
C LEU A 83 6.62 -17.02 -13.17
N VAL A 84 6.96 -17.10 -11.88
CA VAL A 84 7.41 -18.37 -11.28
C VAL A 84 6.30 -19.43 -11.44
N ASP A 85 5.04 -19.04 -11.27
CA ASP A 85 3.87 -19.89 -11.53
C ASP A 85 3.53 -20.05 -13.04
N GLY A 86 4.29 -19.40 -13.92
CA GLY A 86 4.02 -19.31 -15.35
C GLY A 86 2.91 -18.31 -15.70
N TRP A 87 2.73 -18.04 -16.99
CA TRP A 87 1.75 -17.05 -17.48
C TRP A 87 0.32 -17.39 -17.08
N HIS A 88 -0.12 -18.63 -17.33
CA HIS A 88 -1.49 -19.03 -17.11
C HIS A 88 -1.88 -18.86 -15.62
N ARG A 89 -1.15 -19.55 -14.73
CA ARG A 89 -1.48 -19.54 -13.31
C ARG A 89 -1.10 -18.22 -12.63
N GLY A 90 0.07 -17.68 -12.89
CA GLY A 90 0.60 -16.50 -12.19
C GLY A 90 -0.05 -15.19 -12.63
N VAL A 91 -0.64 -15.14 -13.84
CA VAL A 91 -1.20 -13.89 -14.37
C VAL A 91 -2.61 -14.05 -14.93
N ALA A 92 -2.79 -14.92 -15.94
CA ALA A 92 -3.99 -14.89 -16.78
C ALA A 92 -5.27 -15.34 -16.08
N VAL A 93 -5.20 -16.25 -15.10
CA VAL A 93 -6.40 -16.80 -14.43
C VAL A 93 -6.64 -16.23 -13.04
N ARG A 94 -5.73 -15.40 -12.49
CA ARG A 94 -5.85 -14.91 -11.12
C ARG A 94 -7.13 -14.12 -10.87
N LEU A 95 -7.45 -13.19 -11.75
CA LEU A 95 -8.64 -12.34 -11.64
C LEU A 95 -9.88 -12.94 -12.34
N THR A 96 -9.81 -14.21 -12.80
CA THR A 96 -10.92 -14.91 -13.44
C THR A 96 -11.48 -16.04 -12.59
N THR A 97 -11.03 -16.24 -11.34
CA THR A 97 -11.58 -17.27 -10.47
C THR A 97 -13.03 -16.93 -10.08
N ARG A 98 -13.79 -17.92 -9.58
CA ARG A 98 -15.20 -17.74 -9.19
C ARG A 98 -15.45 -16.65 -8.15
N TYR A 99 -14.41 -16.14 -7.50
CA TYR A 99 -14.50 -15.11 -6.46
C TYR A 99 -14.23 -13.69 -6.98
N GLU A 100 -13.75 -13.57 -8.24
CA GLU A 100 -13.09 -12.40 -8.76
C GLU A 100 -13.98 -11.49 -9.62
N TYR A 101 -13.45 -10.30 -9.92
CA TYR A 101 -14.15 -9.20 -10.59
C TYR A 101 -14.53 -9.51 -12.03
N LEU A 102 -13.76 -10.33 -12.76
CA LEU A 102 -14.03 -10.61 -14.17
C LEU A 102 -15.24 -11.52 -14.37
N GLN A 103 -15.76 -12.15 -13.30
CA GLN A 103 -16.97 -12.96 -13.36
C GLN A 103 -18.24 -12.14 -13.59
N VAL A 104 -18.19 -10.82 -13.45
CA VAL A 104 -19.38 -9.96 -13.47
C VAL A 104 -19.37 -8.92 -14.59
N ILE A 105 -18.40 -8.99 -15.52
CA ILE A 105 -18.28 -8.01 -16.61
C ILE A 105 -19.61 -7.86 -17.36
N ASP A 106 -20.23 -8.97 -17.73
CA ASP A 106 -21.49 -8.99 -18.48
C ASP A 106 -22.68 -8.43 -17.70
N ARG A 107 -22.63 -8.41 -16.37
CA ARG A 107 -23.68 -7.82 -15.53
C ARG A 107 -23.68 -6.27 -15.56
N PHE A 108 -22.61 -5.64 -16.06
CA PHE A 108 -22.48 -4.19 -16.16
C PHE A 108 -22.80 -3.64 -17.55
N HIS A 109 -23.70 -4.29 -18.31
CA HIS A 109 -24.19 -3.74 -19.58
C HIS A 109 -24.76 -2.34 -19.42
N ASP A 110 -25.71 -2.17 -18.49
CA ASP A 110 -26.25 -0.89 -18.06
C ASP A 110 -25.65 -0.54 -16.70
N ILE A 111 -24.54 0.24 -16.72
CA ILE A 111 -23.83 0.64 -15.50
C ILE A 111 -24.77 1.37 -14.51
N PRO A 112 -25.57 2.38 -14.91
CA PRO A 112 -26.50 3.05 -14.01
C PRO A 112 -27.52 2.10 -13.36
N ALA A 113 -28.09 1.16 -14.11
CA ALA A 113 -29.02 0.18 -13.56
C ALA A 113 -28.32 -0.74 -12.55
N THR A 114 -27.16 -1.27 -12.90
CA THR A 114 -26.37 -2.15 -12.02
C THR A 114 -25.93 -1.44 -10.73
N LEU A 115 -25.61 -0.14 -10.79
CA LEU A 115 -25.25 0.61 -9.59
C LEU A 115 -26.43 0.80 -8.63
N ARG A 116 -27.65 1.01 -9.15
CA ARG A 116 -28.86 1.12 -8.33
C ARG A 116 -29.24 -0.20 -7.66
N ASP A 117 -28.96 -1.31 -8.33
CA ASP A 117 -29.28 -2.66 -7.87
C ASP A 117 -28.16 -3.33 -7.09
N PHE A 118 -26.99 -2.70 -6.98
CA PHE A 118 -25.76 -3.30 -6.48
C PHE A 118 -25.89 -3.89 -5.07
N THR A 119 -26.59 -3.19 -4.16
CA THR A 119 -26.73 -3.58 -2.76
C THR A 119 -27.61 -4.84 -2.60
N HIS A 120 -28.57 -5.08 -3.49
CA HIS A 120 -29.45 -6.24 -3.47
C HIS A 120 -28.75 -7.59 -3.69
N HIS A 121 -27.53 -7.58 -4.21
CA HIS A 121 -26.74 -8.77 -4.51
C HIS A 121 -25.57 -8.99 -3.52
N ILE A 122 -25.47 -8.21 -2.45
CA ILE A 122 -24.34 -8.30 -1.52
C ILE A 122 -24.45 -9.52 -0.61
N LEU A 123 -25.62 -9.80 -0.03
CA LEU A 123 -25.80 -10.90 0.93
C LEU A 123 -25.68 -12.28 0.25
N LEU A 124 -25.20 -13.28 0.99
CA LEU A 124 -25.06 -14.66 0.50
C LEU A 124 -26.40 -15.31 0.11
N GLY A 125 -27.46 -14.95 0.81
CA GLY A 125 -28.80 -15.44 0.57
C GLY A 125 -29.64 -14.69 -0.48
N SER A 126 -29.05 -13.63 -1.09
CA SER A 126 -29.74 -12.85 -2.11
C SER A 126 -29.87 -13.62 -3.42
N PRO A 127 -30.90 -13.33 -4.25
CA PRO A 127 -30.96 -13.85 -5.60
C PRO A 127 -29.71 -13.40 -6.39
N ASP A 128 -29.02 -14.36 -7.02
CA ASP A 128 -27.84 -14.11 -7.84
C ASP A 128 -26.77 -13.24 -7.15
N PRO A 129 -26.18 -13.73 -6.01
CA PRO A 129 -25.27 -12.94 -5.19
C PRO A 129 -23.98 -12.62 -5.92
N TRP A 130 -23.38 -11.46 -5.62
CA TRP A 130 -22.07 -11.11 -6.14
C TRP A 130 -21.00 -12.13 -5.72
N PRO A 131 -19.97 -12.40 -6.56
CA PRO A 131 -18.75 -13.05 -6.13
C PRO A 131 -18.13 -12.35 -4.92
N ALA A 132 -17.34 -13.08 -4.14
CA ALA A 132 -16.84 -12.59 -2.84
C ALA A 132 -16.09 -11.25 -2.94
N HIS A 133 -15.22 -11.09 -3.95
CA HIS A 133 -14.46 -9.83 -4.10
C HIS A 133 -15.32 -8.69 -4.63
N VAL A 134 -16.33 -8.95 -5.44
CA VAL A 134 -17.26 -7.92 -5.90
C VAL A 134 -18.14 -7.42 -4.75
N ALA A 135 -18.71 -8.32 -3.96
CA ALA A 135 -19.49 -7.95 -2.77
C ALA A 135 -18.63 -7.26 -1.70
N GLY A 136 -17.36 -7.66 -1.59
CA GLY A 136 -16.39 -7.14 -0.61
C GLY A 136 -15.88 -5.73 -0.91
N HIS A 137 -16.20 -5.18 -2.07
CA HIS A 137 -15.65 -3.89 -2.54
C HIS A 137 -16.75 -2.98 -3.10
N PRO A 138 -16.60 -1.66 -2.96
CA PRO A 138 -17.47 -0.72 -3.67
C PRO A 138 -17.34 -0.85 -5.20
N PRO A 139 -18.33 -0.40 -5.96
CA PRO A 139 -18.44 -0.70 -7.40
C PRO A 139 -17.34 -0.11 -8.28
N ALA A 140 -16.51 0.83 -7.83
CA ALA A 140 -15.37 1.29 -8.62
C ALA A 140 -14.32 0.17 -8.85
N ALA A 141 -14.24 -0.82 -7.97
CA ALA A 141 -13.36 -1.96 -8.13
C ALA A 141 -13.74 -2.81 -9.36
N PRO A 142 -14.96 -3.41 -9.47
CA PRO A 142 -15.35 -4.13 -10.67
C PRO A 142 -15.44 -3.22 -11.91
N LEU A 143 -15.87 -1.96 -11.76
CA LEU A 143 -15.94 -1.00 -12.88
C LEU A 143 -14.60 -0.74 -13.53
N THR A 144 -13.48 -0.83 -12.80
CA THR A 144 -12.15 -0.72 -13.40
C THR A 144 -11.95 -1.78 -14.48
N PHE A 145 -12.33 -3.02 -14.23
CA PHE A 145 -12.17 -4.13 -15.17
C PHE A 145 -13.22 -4.10 -16.28
N VAL A 146 -14.44 -3.65 -15.97
CA VAL A 146 -15.48 -3.36 -16.98
C VAL A 146 -14.99 -2.30 -17.98
N LEU A 147 -14.38 -1.22 -17.52
CA LEU A 147 -13.86 -0.18 -18.39
C LEU A 147 -12.67 -0.66 -19.22
N LEU A 148 -11.78 -1.47 -18.65
CA LEU A 148 -10.69 -2.11 -19.41
C LEU A 148 -11.26 -2.99 -20.53
N ASP A 149 -12.26 -3.80 -20.24
CA ASP A 149 -12.93 -4.65 -21.23
C ASP A 149 -13.55 -3.83 -22.36
N ARG A 150 -14.27 -2.75 -22.05
CA ARG A 150 -14.91 -1.86 -23.02
C ARG A 150 -13.93 -1.16 -23.98
N ILE A 151 -12.69 -0.96 -23.56
CA ILE A 151 -11.64 -0.38 -24.43
C ILE A 151 -10.81 -1.43 -25.16
N GLY A 152 -11.23 -2.72 -25.12
CA GLY A 152 -10.57 -3.81 -25.80
C GLY A 152 -9.41 -4.46 -25.00
N LEU A 153 -9.26 -4.12 -23.72
CA LEU A 153 -8.28 -4.73 -22.80
C LEU A 153 -8.97 -5.75 -21.88
N GLY A 154 -9.85 -6.57 -22.43
CA GLY A 154 -10.59 -7.59 -21.69
C GLY A 154 -9.77 -8.83 -21.36
N GLY A 155 -10.27 -9.60 -20.37
CA GLY A 155 -9.70 -10.85 -19.94
C GLY A 155 -8.60 -10.74 -18.90
N GLY A 156 -8.25 -11.89 -18.29
CA GLY A 156 -7.37 -11.96 -17.12
C GLY A 156 -5.94 -11.53 -17.37
N GLY A 157 -5.42 -11.75 -18.59
CA GLY A 157 -4.07 -11.32 -18.96
C GLY A 157 -3.90 -9.79 -18.89
N TRP A 158 -4.84 -9.04 -19.45
CA TRP A 158 -4.84 -7.57 -19.41
C TRP A 158 -5.13 -7.04 -18.01
N ALA A 159 -6.09 -7.65 -17.29
CA ALA A 159 -6.38 -7.30 -15.91
C ALA A 159 -5.14 -7.49 -15.01
N GLY A 160 -4.44 -8.61 -15.16
CA GLY A 160 -3.20 -8.88 -14.44
C GLY A 160 -2.07 -7.90 -14.80
N ALA A 161 -1.88 -7.63 -16.09
CA ALA A 161 -0.89 -6.64 -16.55
C ALA A 161 -1.19 -5.24 -16.00
N TRP A 162 -2.45 -4.84 -15.94
CA TRP A 162 -2.89 -3.59 -15.31
C TRP A 162 -2.51 -3.55 -13.83
N CYS A 163 -2.88 -4.58 -13.06
CA CYS A 163 -2.61 -4.65 -11.63
C CYS A 163 -1.12 -4.57 -11.32
N ILE A 164 -0.28 -5.31 -12.05
CA ILE A 164 1.17 -5.31 -11.84
C ILE A 164 1.78 -3.96 -12.26
N THR A 165 1.43 -3.45 -13.44
CA THR A 165 2.04 -2.23 -13.99
C THR A 165 1.69 -1.00 -13.18
N VAL A 166 0.40 -0.81 -12.89
CA VAL A 166 -0.09 0.32 -12.08
C VAL A 166 0.30 0.13 -10.62
N GLY A 167 0.13 -1.08 -10.08
CA GLY A 167 0.49 -1.42 -8.69
C GLY A 167 1.94 -1.10 -8.37
N SER A 168 2.86 -1.42 -9.29
CA SER A 168 4.29 -1.12 -9.12
C SER A 168 4.59 0.38 -9.01
N THR A 169 3.69 1.27 -9.44
CA THR A 169 3.86 2.73 -9.25
C THR A 169 3.71 3.16 -7.79
N ALA A 170 3.16 2.33 -6.91
CA ALA A 170 3.03 2.63 -5.48
C ALA A 170 4.39 2.99 -4.85
N CYS A 171 5.47 2.29 -5.25
CA CYS A 171 6.81 2.61 -4.77
C CYS A 171 7.23 4.04 -5.11
N VAL A 172 6.89 4.52 -6.30
CA VAL A 172 7.17 5.89 -6.76
C VAL A 172 6.39 6.91 -5.93
N ALA A 173 5.10 6.66 -5.70
CA ALA A 173 4.26 7.53 -4.89
C ALA A 173 4.79 7.67 -3.45
N VAL A 174 5.20 6.56 -2.83
CA VAL A 174 5.82 6.56 -1.50
C VAL A 174 7.14 7.35 -1.52
N LEU A 175 8.00 7.15 -2.52
CA LEU A 175 9.27 7.90 -2.66
C LEU A 175 9.04 9.39 -2.81
N VAL A 176 8.07 9.82 -3.61
CA VAL A 176 7.69 11.23 -3.77
C VAL A 176 7.23 11.81 -2.43
N THR A 177 6.40 11.09 -1.70
CA THR A 177 5.91 11.52 -0.37
C THR A 177 7.05 11.66 0.63
N VAL A 178 7.92 10.65 0.74
CA VAL A 178 9.08 10.69 1.66
C VAL A 178 10.01 11.85 1.31
N ARG A 179 10.32 12.03 0.02
CA ARG A 179 11.14 13.16 -0.41
C ARG A 179 10.57 14.50 0.02
N ARG A 180 9.27 14.69 -0.15
CA ARG A 180 8.59 15.96 0.15
C ARG A 180 8.51 16.25 1.64
N LEU A 181 8.34 15.22 2.46
CA LEU A 181 8.09 15.37 3.89
C LEU A 181 9.34 15.17 4.75
N ALA A 182 10.23 14.25 4.37
CA ALA A 182 11.39 13.85 5.16
C ALA A 182 12.73 14.05 4.44
N GLY A 183 12.72 14.48 3.17
CA GLY A 183 13.93 14.82 2.41
C GLY A 183 14.38 13.77 1.42
N GLU A 184 15.19 14.20 0.46
CA GLU A 184 15.60 13.36 -0.68
C GLU A 184 16.55 12.25 -0.26
N GLU A 185 17.42 12.48 0.71
CA GLU A 185 18.39 11.46 1.17
C GLU A 185 17.67 10.21 1.70
N LEU A 186 16.67 10.39 2.59
CA LEU A 186 15.89 9.25 3.13
C LEU A 186 15.05 8.57 2.05
N ALA A 187 14.49 9.33 1.10
CA ALA A 187 13.80 8.75 -0.05
C ALA A 187 14.73 7.88 -0.89
N ARG A 188 15.95 8.35 -1.19
CA ARG A 188 16.96 7.59 -1.92
C ARG A 188 17.36 6.32 -1.19
N ARG A 189 17.54 6.38 0.13
CA ARG A 189 17.87 5.21 0.97
C ARG A 189 16.72 4.19 1.03
N ALA A 190 15.47 4.64 0.96
CA ALA A 190 14.28 3.77 0.93
C ALA A 190 14.07 3.10 -0.44
N ALA A 191 14.52 3.73 -1.54
CA ALA A 191 14.16 3.32 -2.90
C ALA A 191 14.45 1.84 -3.22
N PRO A 192 15.64 1.26 -2.96
CA PRO A 192 15.90 -0.14 -3.29
C PRO A 192 15.06 -1.12 -2.47
N PHE A 193 14.66 -0.75 -1.24
CA PHE A 193 13.80 -1.58 -0.40
C PHE A 193 12.34 -1.58 -0.87
N LEU A 194 11.84 -0.45 -1.36
CA LEU A 194 10.53 -0.34 -1.97
C LEU A 194 10.46 -1.11 -3.30
N ALA A 195 11.51 -1.01 -4.12
CA ALA A 195 11.58 -1.70 -5.40
C ALA A 195 11.69 -3.22 -5.27
N LEU A 196 12.32 -3.72 -4.19
CA LEU A 196 12.54 -5.14 -3.91
C LEU A 196 11.67 -5.63 -2.74
N ALA A 197 10.49 -5.06 -2.57
CA ALA A 197 9.59 -5.41 -1.47
C ALA A 197 9.12 -6.87 -1.57
N PRO A 198 9.10 -7.66 -0.47
CA PRO A 198 8.49 -9.00 -0.47
C PRO A 198 6.99 -8.96 -0.79
N ALA A 199 6.32 -7.85 -0.52
CA ALA A 199 4.94 -7.57 -0.91
C ALA A 199 4.65 -7.88 -2.39
N ALA A 200 5.65 -7.83 -3.26
CA ALA A 200 5.53 -8.14 -4.69
C ALA A 200 5.01 -9.56 -4.96
N VAL A 201 5.21 -10.52 -4.04
CA VAL A 201 4.65 -11.88 -4.12
C VAL A 201 3.13 -11.85 -4.22
N TRP A 202 2.48 -10.91 -3.52
CA TRP A 202 1.02 -10.75 -3.48
C TRP A 202 0.50 -9.60 -4.35
N MET A 203 1.38 -8.75 -4.84
CA MET A 203 1.02 -7.72 -5.84
C MET A 203 0.82 -8.32 -7.23
N GLY A 204 1.46 -9.41 -7.52
CA GLY A 204 1.36 -10.05 -8.80
C GLY A 204 0.75 -11.46 -8.69
N THR A 205 -0.61 -11.61 -8.79
CA THR A 205 -1.52 -10.70 -9.46
C THR A 205 -2.77 -10.48 -8.61
N SER A 206 -2.92 -9.29 -8.06
CA SER A 206 -4.14 -8.95 -7.31
C SER A 206 -4.57 -7.50 -7.57
N ALA A 207 -5.89 -7.25 -7.47
CA ALA A 207 -6.44 -5.91 -7.56
C ALA A 207 -5.94 -4.98 -6.42
N ASP A 208 -5.59 -5.56 -5.26
CA ASP A 208 -5.06 -4.82 -4.11
C ASP A 208 -3.75 -4.09 -4.43
N ALA A 209 -2.95 -4.61 -5.39
CA ALA A 209 -1.76 -3.91 -5.89
C ALA A 209 -2.13 -2.58 -6.58
N TYR A 210 -3.14 -2.62 -7.45
CA TYR A 210 -3.68 -1.43 -8.10
C TYR A 210 -4.30 -0.46 -7.07
N PHE A 211 -5.07 -0.98 -6.11
CA PHE A 211 -5.64 -0.17 -5.03
C PHE A 211 -4.56 0.51 -4.18
N ALA A 212 -3.49 -0.21 -3.87
CA ALA A 212 -2.33 0.34 -3.15
C ALA A 212 -1.68 1.51 -3.92
N ALA A 213 -1.59 1.41 -5.24
CA ALA A 213 -1.06 2.49 -6.05
C ALA A 213 -1.96 3.74 -6.03
N VAL A 214 -3.28 3.58 -6.22
CA VAL A 214 -4.21 4.72 -6.18
C VAL A 214 -4.18 5.40 -4.81
N ALA A 215 -4.20 4.62 -3.73
CA ALA A 215 -4.09 5.11 -2.36
C ALA A 215 -2.75 5.84 -2.12
N ALA A 216 -1.63 5.27 -2.58
CA ALA A 216 -0.33 5.90 -2.42
C ALA A 216 -0.21 7.20 -3.22
N TRP A 217 -0.75 7.25 -4.44
CA TRP A 217 -0.77 8.47 -5.25
C TRP A 217 -1.67 9.56 -4.67
N SER A 218 -2.79 9.22 -4.01
CA SER A 218 -3.61 10.21 -3.30
C SER A 218 -2.77 10.97 -2.26
N LEU A 219 -1.95 10.24 -1.50
CA LEU A 219 -1.06 10.79 -0.48
C LEU A 219 0.15 11.52 -1.07
N ALA A 220 0.72 11.03 -2.17
CA ALA A 220 1.84 11.70 -2.85
C ALA A 220 1.41 13.05 -3.42
N VAL A 221 0.25 13.12 -4.05
CA VAL A 221 -0.32 14.37 -4.58
C VAL A 221 -0.68 15.31 -3.42
N LEU A 222 -1.19 14.79 -2.28
CA LEU A 222 -1.39 15.58 -1.07
C LEU A 222 -0.07 16.17 -0.55
N ALA A 223 0.98 15.36 -0.45
CA ALA A 223 2.29 15.83 -0.01
C ALA A 223 2.85 16.94 -0.91
N LEU A 224 2.63 16.82 -2.23
CA LEU A 224 2.95 17.89 -3.18
C LEU A 224 2.17 19.17 -2.90
N ALA A 225 0.86 19.07 -2.64
CA ALA A 225 0.01 20.23 -2.37
C ALA A 225 0.42 20.95 -1.07
N VAL A 226 0.63 20.19 0.03
CA VAL A 226 0.89 20.78 1.36
C VAL A 226 2.32 21.30 1.53
N THR A 227 3.24 20.97 0.60
CA THR A 227 4.64 21.42 0.63
C THR A 227 4.99 22.47 -0.44
N ALA A 228 4.11 22.70 -1.42
CA ALA A 228 4.31 23.68 -2.47
C ALA A 228 3.94 25.10 -2.00
N PRO A 229 4.47 26.16 -2.65
CA PRO A 229 3.99 27.53 -2.47
C PRO A 229 2.50 27.64 -2.77
N THR A 230 1.82 28.56 -2.09
CA THR A 230 0.39 28.77 -2.29
C THR A 230 0.08 29.42 -3.65
N GLY A 231 -0.95 28.92 -4.35
CA GLY A 231 -1.36 29.43 -5.66
C GLY A 231 -2.43 28.53 -6.29
N THR A 232 -2.94 28.92 -7.46
CA THR A 232 -3.98 28.16 -8.18
C THR A 232 -3.53 26.74 -8.49
N ARG A 233 -2.29 26.55 -8.96
CA ARG A 233 -1.71 25.23 -9.22
C ARG A 233 -1.79 24.32 -7.99
N THR A 234 -1.44 24.84 -6.81
CA THR A 234 -1.47 24.06 -5.55
C THR A 234 -2.90 23.67 -5.17
N ARG A 235 -3.90 24.55 -5.43
CA ARG A 235 -5.31 24.25 -5.22
C ARG A 235 -5.78 23.12 -6.13
N CYS A 236 -5.42 23.15 -7.42
CA CYS A 236 -5.72 22.07 -8.37
C CYS A 236 -5.05 20.73 -7.95
N ILE A 237 -3.81 20.76 -7.45
CA ILE A 237 -3.11 19.58 -6.95
C ILE A 237 -3.85 19.02 -5.72
N ALA A 238 -4.28 19.88 -4.78
CA ALA A 238 -5.04 19.45 -3.61
C ALA A 238 -6.40 18.84 -4.00
N PHE A 239 -7.11 19.43 -4.96
CA PHE A 239 -8.34 18.89 -5.51
C PHE A 239 -8.12 17.52 -6.18
N GLY A 240 -7.08 17.38 -7.01
CA GLY A 240 -6.70 16.13 -7.64
C GLY A 240 -6.34 15.03 -6.61
N SER A 241 -5.67 15.39 -5.50
CA SER A 241 -5.46 14.48 -4.37
C SER A 241 -6.80 14.02 -3.78
N GLY A 242 -7.74 14.94 -3.61
CA GLY A 242 -9.08 14.62 -3.13
C GLY A 242 -9.82 13.65 -4.04
N LEU A 243 -9.77 13.85 -5.36
CA LEU A 243 -10.36 12.92 -6.33
C LEU A 243 -9.80 11.50 -6.17
N LEU A 244 -8.48 11.38 -6.07
CA LEU A 244 -7.84 10.08 -5.85
C LEU A 244 -8.21 9.48 -4.48
N PHE A 245 -8.38 10.30 -3.46
CA PHE A 245 -8.82 9.86 -2.14
C PHE A 245 -10.27 9.34 -2.18
N GLY A 246 -11.18 10.08 -2.81
CA GLY A 246 -12.55 9.63 -3.03
C GLY A 246 -12.60 8.32 -3.82
N LEU A 247 -11.81 8.20 -4.90
CA LEU A 247 -11.68 6.96 -5.65
C LEU A 247 -11.15 5.82 -4.77
N THR A 248 -10.13 6.07 -3.95
CA THR A 248 -9.59 5.08 -3.02
C THR A 248 -10.67 4.48 -2.12
N CYS A 249 -11.57 5.31 -1.56
CA CYS A 249 -12.69 4.86 -0.73
C CYS A 249 -13.76 4.08 -1.51
N TYR A 250 -13.81 4.22 -2.85
CA TYR A 250 -14.71 3.49 -3.73
C TYR A 250 -14.06 2.28 -4.42
N LEU A 251 -12.76 2.08 -4.22
CA LEU A 251 -12.06 0.85 -4.59
C LEU A 251 -12.12 -0.20 -3.48
N SER A 252 -12.07 0.21 -2.21
CA SER A 252 -12.21 -0.72 -1.08
C SER A 252 -12.71 0.01 0.16
N TYR A 253 -13.64 -0.61 0.90
CA TYR A 253 -14.18 -0.05 2.15
C TYR A 253 -13.09 0.14 3.21
N GLY A 254 -12.16 -0.82 3.34
CA GLY A 254 -11.05 -0.75 4.30
C GLY A 254 -10.07 0.39 4.00
N LEU A 255 -10.01 0.85 2.75
CA LEU A 255 -9.11 1.94 2.35
C LEU A 255 -9.56 3.33 2.85
N THR A 256 -10.72 3.46 3.47
CA THR A 256 -11.06 4.68 4.24
C THR A 256 -10.02 4.97 5.32
N LEU A 257 -9.35 3.94 5.86
CA LEU A 257 -8.29 4.09 6.86
C LEU A 257 -7.02 4.78 6.34
N ILE A 258 -6.88 4.99 5.02
CA ILE A 258 -5.78 5.78 4.46
C ILE A 258 -5.81 7.24 4.96
N VAL A 259 -6.97 7.70 5.49
CA VAL A 259 -7.12 8.99 6.15
C VAL A 259 -6.13 9.18 7.29
N VAL A 260 -5.75 8.12 7.99
CA VAL A 260 -4.78 8.17 9.10
C VAL A 260 -3.42 8.60 8.58
N ILE A 261 -2.99 8.02 7.45
CA ILE A 261 -1.71 8.42 6.82
C ILE A 261 -1.86 9.82 6.21
N GLY A 262 -3.01 10.13 5.61
CA GLY A 262 -3.34 11.47 5.09
C GLY A 262 -3.26 12.55 6.18
N ALA A 263 -3.76 12.27 7.39
CA ALA A 263 -3.62 13.16 8.54
C ALA A 263 -2.14 13.38 8.91
N GLY A 264 -1.31 12.34 8.86
CA GLY A 264 0.14 12.46 9.03
C GLY A 264 0.78 13.35 7.96
N VAL A 265 0.41 13.19 6.69
CA VAL A 265 0.87 14.05 5.59
C VAL A 265 0.46 15.51 5.81
N LEU A 266 -0.79 15.76 6.18
CA LEU A 266 -1.29 17.10 6.52
C LEU A 266 -0.54 17.70 7.73
N PHE A 267 -0.32 16.91 8.77
CA PHE A 267 0.39 17.35 9.97
C PHE A 267 1.83 17.79 9.64
N LEU A 268 2.52 17.04 8.80
CA LEU A 268 3.89 17.33 8.36
C LEU A 268 3.97 18.44 7.30
N GLY A 269 2.84 18.79 6.67
CA GLY A 269 2.75 19.82 5.64
C GLY A 269 2.70 21.24 6.20
N ARG A 270 3.21 22.21 5.43
CA ARG A 270 3.22 23.64 5.82
C ARG A 270 1.90 24.36 5.46
N ASN A 271 1.27 24.01 4.33
CA ASN A 271 0.10 24.71 3.79
C ASN A 271 -1.22 23.93 3.97
N ARG A 272 -1.33 23.13 5.05
CA ARG A 272 -2.44 22.22 5.30
C ARG A 272 -3.83 22.90 5.30
N VAL A 273 -3.97 24.01 6.02
CA VAL A 273 -5.26 24.72 6.16
C VAL A 273 -5.81 25.21 4.82
N ARG A 274 -4.91 25.69 3.94
CA ARG A 274 -5.31 26.17 2.62
C ARG A 274 -5.59 25.06 1.60
N ALA A 275 -5.00 23.89 1.79
CA ALA A 275 -5.24 22.71 0.94
C ALA A 275 -6.55 21.99 1.28
N LEU A 276 -6.96 21.98 2.56
CA LEU A 276 -8.11 21.22 3.06
C LEU A 276 -9.43 21.46 2.29
N PRO A 277 -9.87 22.68 1.96
CA PRO A 277 -11.14 22.89 1.26
C PRO A 277 -11.13 22.23 -0.14
N PHE A 278 -10.02 22.33 -0.85
CA PHE A 278 -9.87 21.75 -2.19
C PHE A 278 -9.73 20.22 -2.14
N LEU A 279 -9.01 19.70 -1.15
CA LEU A 279 -8.95 18.29 -0.86
C LEU A 279 -10.35 17.72 -0.58
N ALA A 280 -11.10 18.36 0.30
CA ALA A 280 -12.46 17.93 0.65
C ALA A 280 -13.40 18.01 -0.56
N ALA A 281 -13.35 19.10 -1.34
CA ALA A 281 -14.15 19.25 -2.56
C ALA A 281 -13.83 18.13 -3.58
N GLY A 282 -12.54 17.83 -3.81
CA GLY A 282 -12.16 16.74 -4.70
C GLY A 282 -12.60 15.36 -4.16
N ALA A 283 -12.45 15.13 -2.85
CA ALA A 283 -12.84 13.86 -2.21
C ALA A 283 -14.36 13.63 -2.27
N ALA A 284 -15.16 14.67 -2.30
CA ALA A 284 -16.62 14.58 -2.39
C ALA A 284 -17.12 14.23 -3.81
N VAL A 285 -16.32 14.43 -4.87
CA VAL A 285 -16.77 14.22 -6.25
C VAL A 285 -17.13 12.75 -6.51
N VAL A 286 -16.24 11.81 -6.15
CA VAL A 286 -16.48 10.39 -6.41
C VAL A 286 -17.70 9.87 -5.62
N PRO A 287 -17.81 10.11 -4.30
CA PRO A 287 -19.05 9.80 -3.56
C PRO A 287 -20.30 10.42 -4.19
N ALA A 288 -20.25 11.69 -4.59
CA ALA A 288 -21.40 12.36 -5.20
C ALA A 288 -21.82 11.67 -6.51
N VAL A 289 -20.86 11.34 -7.38
CA VAL A 289 -21.15 10.65 -8.66
C VAL A 289 -21.83 9.30 -8.42
N PHE A 290 -21.31 8.47 -7.53
CA PHE A 290 -21.87 7.16 -7.24
C PHE A 290 -23.24 7.24 -6.54
N THR A 291 -23.41 8.19 -5.59
CA THR A 291 -24.69 8.41 -4.91
C THR A 291 -25.75 8.91 -5.90
N LEU A 292 -25.42 9.85 -6.79
CA LEU A 292 -26.33 10.32 -7.84
C LEU A 292 -26.67 9.20 -8.85
N ALA A 293 -25.75 8.27 -9.08
CA ALA A 293 -26.01 7.07 -9.87
C ALA A 293 -26.84 6.01 -9.13
N GLY A 294 -27.20 6.22 -7.85
CA GLY A 294 -28.08 5.37 -7.05
C GLY A 294 -27.37 4.37 -6.16
N PHE A 295 -26.04 4.40 -6.04
CA PHE A 295 -25.31 3.52 -5.13
C PHE A 295 -25.21 4.13 -3.73
N ASN A 296 -25.67 3.37 -2.72
CA ASN A 296 -25.57 3.75 -1.32
C ASN A 296 -24.36 3.05 -0.65
N TRP A 297 -23.28 3.80 -0.42
CA TRP A 297 -22.03 3.29 0.15
C TRP A 297 -22.21 2.75 1.59
N TRP A 298 -23.01 3.44 2.42
CA TRP A 298 -23.21 3.04 3.81
C TRP A 298 -24.04 1.77 3.94
N GLU A 299 -25.12 1.66 3.17
CA GLU A 299 -25.93 0.45 3.09
C GLU A 299 -25.07 -0.74 2.62
N ALA A 300 -24.34 -0.56 1.54
CA ALA A 300 -23.43 -1.58 1.01
C ALA A 300 -22.38 -2.03 2.05
N TYR A 301 -21.84 -1.11 2.83
CA TYR A 301 -20.88 -1.43 3.90
C TYR A 301 -21.55 -2.24 5.02
N HIS A 302 -22.77 -1.90 5.46
CA HIS A 302 -23.48 -2.66 6.46
C HIS A 302 -23.79 -4.09 5.99
N LEU A 303 -24.28 -4.24 4.76
CA LEU A 303 -24.53 -5.55 4.15
C LEU A 303 -23.24 -6.36 3.99
N LEU A 304 -22.11 -5.71 3.67
CA LEU A 304 -20.82 -6.38 3.66
C LEU A 304 -20.42 -6.93 5.03
N VAL A 305 -20.61 -6.13 6.10
CA VAL A 305 -20.30 -6.58 7.47
C VAL A 305 -21.14 -7.82 7.83
N GLU A 306 -22.44 -7.81 7.53
CA GLU A 306 -23.33 -8.95 7.71
C GLU A 306 -22.81 -10.16 6.93
N ARG A 307 -22.63 -10.04 5.62
CA ARG A 307 -22.06 -11.09 4.77
C ARG A 307 -20.73 -11.64 5.28
N TYR A 308 -19.86 -10.79 5.80
CA TYR A 308 -18.54 -11.20 6.30
C TYR A 308 -18.66 -12.13 7.50
N TYR A 309 -19.58 -11.82 8.43
CA TYR A 309 -19.80 -12.64 9.63
C TYR A 309 -20.67 -13.87 9.36
N ASP A 310 -21.50 -13.86 8.34
CA ASP A 310 -22.23 -15.03 7.85
C ASP A 310 -21.31 -16.02 7.11
N GLY A 311 -20.14 -15.55 6.67
CA GLY A 311 -19.13 -16.36 5.98
C GLY A 311 -17.92 -16.73 6.86
N ALA A 312 -16.77 -16.87 6.22
CA ALA A 312 -15.51 -17.26 6.87
C ALA A 312 -15.09 -16.31 8.02
N GLY A 313 -15.47 -15.05 7.97
CA GLY A 313 -15.18 -14.08 9.02
C GLY A 313 -15.84 -14.40 10.36
N GLY A 314 -17.02 -15.03 10.37
CA GLY A 314 -17.69 -15.50 11.58
C GLY A 314 -17.05 -16.75 12.19
N ILE A 315 -16.48 -17.60 11.34
CA ILE A 315 -15.87 -18.88 11.76
C ILE A 315 -14.43 -18.66 12.27
N ARG A 316 -13.67 -17.81 11.61
CA ARG A 316 -12.25 -17.57 11.91
C ARG A 316 -12.06 -16.91 13.29
N PRO A 317 -11.27 -17.50 14.23
CA PRO A 317 -11.11 -16.99 15.59
C PRO A 317 -10.35 -15.65 15.62
N TYR A 318 -10.99 -14.62 16.15
CA TYR A 318 -10.40 -13.30 16.31
C TYR A 318 -9.16 -13.34 17.22
N SER A 319 -9.20 -14.15 18.28
CA SER A 319 -8.11 -14.30 19.25
C SER A 319 -6.78 -14.76 18.63
N TYR A 320 -6.84 -15.51 17.53
CA TYR A 320 -5.64 -15.88 16.77
C TYR A 320 -5.26 -14.79 15.77
N TRP A 321 -6.21 -14.30 14.97
CA TRP A 321 -5.90 -13.42 13.85
C TRP A 321 -5.40 -12.05 14.29
N VAL A 322 -5.87 -11.48 15.40
CA VAL A 322 -5.47 -10.16 15.91
C VAL A 322 -3.95 -10.00 16.15
N TRP A 323 -3.23 -11.07 16.33
CA TRP A 323 -1.77 -11.04 16.46
C TRP A 323 -1.04 -11.80 15.33
N ALA A 324 -1.67 -12.80 14.73
CA ALA A 324 -1.11 -13.53 13.60
C ALA A 324 -1.02 -12.65 12.33
N ASN A 325 -1.93 -11.70 12.17
CA ASN A 325 -1.87 -10.68 11.11
C ASN A 325 -0.59 -9.82 11.19
N LEU A 326 -0.07 -9.57 12.39
CA LEU A 326 1.22 -8.88 12.55
C LEU A 326 2.39 -9.76 12.06
N ALA A 327 2.29 -11.08 12.19
CA ALA A 327 3.26 -12.01 11.61
C ALA A 327 3.18 -11.98 10.07
N CYS A 328 1.98 -11.94 9.47
CA CYS A 328 1.80 -11.69 8.04
C CYS A 328 2.46 -10.38 7.62
N THR A 329 2.28 -9.30 8.40
CA THR A 329 2.90 -7.99 8.10
C THR A 329 4.43 -8.09 8.04
N VAL A 330 5.07 -8.86 8.93
CA VAL A 330 6.52 -9.10 8.87
C VAL A 330 6.91 -9.83 7.58
N LEU A 331 6.10 -10.80 7.13
CA LEU A 331 6.39 -11.55 5.90
C LEU A 331 6.23 -10.68 4.65
N ILE A 332 5.17 -9.87 4.55
CA ILE A 332 4.90 -9.02 3.38
C ILE A 332 5.80 -7.79 3.29
N THR A 333 6.25 -7.24 4.43
CA THR A 333 7.14 -6.07 4.44
C THR A 333 8.62 -6.43 4.51
N GLY A 334 8.93 -7.63 5.01
CA GLY A 334 10.27 -8.17 5.08
C GLY A 334 11.02 -7.87 6.38
N LEU A 335 12.11 -8.62 6.58
CA LEU A 335 12.96 -8.54 7.78
C LEU A 335 13.62 -7.17 7.93
N ALA A 336 13.98 -6.53 6.81
CA ALA A 336 14.55 -5.18 6.82
C ALA A 336 13.57 -4.17 7.41
N THR A 337 12.29 -4.26 7.05
CA THR A 337 11.26 -3.36 7.58
C THR A 337 11.05 -3.58 9.07
N ALA A 338 10.97 -4.82 9.53
CA ALA A 338 10.87 -5.14 10.95
C ALA A 338 12.06 -4.55 11.76
N ALA A 339 13.30 -4.67 11.23
CA ALA A 339 14.48 -4.07 11.82
C ALA A 339 14.45 -2.52 11.78
N GLY A 340 13.95 -1.95 10.68
CA GLY A 340 13.75 -0.51 10.51
C GLY A 340 12.75 0.07 11.51
N LEU A 341 11.63 -0.62 11.75
CA LEU A 341 10.63 -0.24 12.75
C LEU A 341 11.24 -0.17 14.16
N GLY A 342 12.17 -1.05 14.51
CA GLY A 342 12.92 -0.98 15.75
C GLY A 342 13.77 0.30 15.91
N ARG A 343 14.09 1.00 14.81
CA ARG A 343 14.82 2.28 14.83
C ARG A 343 13.92 3.53 14.93
N VAL A 344 12.62 3.36 14.65
CA VAL A 344 11.65 4.47 14.63
C VAL A 344 11.56 5.17 15.99
N GLY A 345 11.50 4.41 17.08
CA GLY A 345 11.48 4.98 18.44
C GLY A 345 12.69 5.87 18.74
N GLY A 346 13.90 5.41 18.36
CA GLY A 346 15.13 6.19 18.51
C GLY A 346 15.13 7.46 17.64
N ALA A 347 14.58 7.40 16.43
CA ALA A 347 14.45 8.58 15.55
C ALA A 347 13.51 9.65 16.14
N LEU A 348 12.39 9.22 16.74
CA LEU A 348 11.47 10.13 17.45
C LEU A 348 12.12 10.79 18.67
N GLY A 349 12.87 10.03 19.47
CA GLY A 349 13.55 10.55 20.66
C GLY A 349 14.57 11.63 20.33
N ARG A 350 15.35 11.45 19.26
CA ARG A 350 16.37 12.44 18.84
C ARG A 350 15.78 13.75 18.34
N GLY A 351 14.66 13.73 17.66
CA GLY A 351 14.07 14.92 17.04
C GLY A 351 12.95 15.60 17.83
N ARG A 352 12.64 15.12 19.03
CA ARG A 352 11.53 15.66 19.84
C ARG A 352 11.68 17.15 20.15
N HIS A 353 12.92 17.62 20.33
CA HIS A 353 13.22 19.02 20.59
C HIS A 353 13.09 19.92 19.34
N ASP A 354 13.19 19.36 18.13
CA ASP A 354 13.14 20.13 16.88
C ASP A 354 11.73 20.28 16.31
N LEU A 355 10.75 19.51 16.82
CA LEU A 355 9.35 19.58 16.43
C LEU A 355 8.56 20.65 17.22
N LEU A 356 9.05 21.04 18.39
CA LEU A 356 8.45 22.12 19.19
C LEU A 356 8.94 23.48 18.66
N PRO A 357 8.06 24.48 18.49
CA PRO A 357 8.50 25.81 18.12
C PRO A 357 9.48 26.33 19.17
N ARG A 358 10.72 26.56 18.77
CA ARG A 358 11.68 27.27 19.62
C ARG A 358 11.08 28.60 19.96
N ARG A 359 10.70 28.83 21.22
CA ARG A 359 10.53 30.18 21.75
C ARG A 359 11.90 30.85 21.61
N THR A 360 12.04 31.72 20.63
CA THR A 360 13.18 32.62 20.53
C THR A 360 13.22 33.45 21.83
N PRO A 361 14.28 33.40 22.63
CA PRO A 361 14.46 34.37 23.68
C PRO A 361 14.56 35.76 22.99
N GLN A 362 13.67 36.67 23.32
CA GLN A 362 13.85 38.08 22.98
C GLN A 362 15.03 38.59 23.79
N GLY A 363 16.22 38.43 23.26
CA GLY A 363 17.41 39.14 23.71
C GLY A 363 17.51 40.47 22.97
N PRO A 364 18.20 41.50 23.56
CA PRO A 364 18.32 42.83 22.95
C PRO A 364 18.94 42.76 21.57
N ALA A 365 18.41 43.54 20.63
CA ALA A 365 18.79 43.61 19.24
C ALA A 365 20.30 43.84 19.06
N ALA A 366 21.00 42.86 18.46
CA ALA A 366 22.35 43.02 18.00
C ALA A 366 22.38 43.89 16.71
N PRO A 367 23.46 44.69 16.47
CA PRO A 367 23.54 45.57 15.32
C PRO A 367 23.60 44.81 14.00
N SER A 368 22.93 45.37 12.98
CA SER A 368 22.74 44.80 11.63
C SER A 368 24.07 44.43 10.98
N PRO A 369 24.26 43.20 10.47
CA PRO A 369 25.38 42.85 9.63
C PRO A 369 25.20 43.44 8.23
N GLY A 370 26.31 43.91 7.63
CA GLY A 370 26.38 44.50 6.30
C GLY A 370 25.97 43.54 5.15
N PRO A 371 25.89 44.01 3.88
CA PRO A 371 25.17 43.36 2.77
C PRO A 371 25.97 42.25 2.06
N THR A 372 26.34 41.18 2.75
CA THR A 372 26.92 39.95 2.16
C THR A 372 26.36 38.68 2.78
N ALA A 373 25.06 38.65 3.10
CA ALA A 373 24.43 37.44 3.56
C ALA A 373 24.01 36.58 2.34
N HIS A 374 24.73 35.49 2.09
CA HIS A 374 24.27 34.38 1.28
C HIS A 374 22.92 33.94 1.82
N HIS A 375 21.85 34.13 1.04
CA HIS A 375 20.55 33.50 1.32
C HIS A 375 20.73 31.97 1.31
N PRO A 376 20.47 31.25 2.42
CA PRO A 376 20.53 29.82 2.42
C PRO A 376 19.43 29.30 1.48
N ASN A 377 19.80 28.43 0.54
CA ASN A 377 18.92 27.77 -0.39
C ASN A 377 17.92 26.91 0.43
N PRO A 378 16.59 27.13 0.34
CA PRO A 378 15.59 26.41 1.13
C PRO A 378 15.57 24.88 0.90
N ALA A 379 16.35 24.39 -0.07
CA ALA A 379 16.53 22.95 -0.32
C ALA A 379 17.56 22.26 0.60
N THR A 380 18.27 23.00 1.48
CA THR A 380 19.36 22.47 2.31
C THR A 380 18.94 22.16 3.76
N GLU A 381 17.71 22.47 4.16
CA GLU A 381 17.30 22.51 5.59
C GLU A 381 16.76 21.21 6.20
N SER A 382 16.85 20.05 5.57
CA SER A 382 16.33 18.82 6.20
C SER A 382 17.38 17.70 6.35
N ARG A 383 18.62 18.06 6.67
CA ARG A 383 19.66 17.08 7.00
C ARG A 383 19.73 16.92 8.51
N GLY A 384 19.42 15.73 9.04
CA GLY A 384 19.61 15.45 10.45
C GLY A 384 18.38 14.86 11.17
N PRO A 385 18.37 14.90 12.50
CA PRO A 385 17.36 14.27 13.37
C PRO A 385 15.91 14.63 13.03
N ALA A 386 15.65 15.87 12.60
CA ALA A 386 14.30 16.32 12.20
C ALA A 386 13.75 15.57 10.98
N ALA A 387 14.59 15.23 9.98
CA ALA A 387 14.16 14.47 8.81
C ALA A 387 13.80 13.02 9.18
N GLU A 388 14.64 12.38 10.02
CA GLU A 388 14.36 11.02 10.52
C GLU A 388 13.08 10.98 11.36
N THR A 389 12.82 12.01 12.18
CA THR A 389 11.58 12.11 12.96
C THR A 389 10.35 12.23 12.06
N ARG A 390 10.42 13.03 11.00
CA ARG A 390 9.32 13.17 10.04
C ARG A 390 9.04 11.86 9.30
N LEU A 391 10.09 11.13 8.91
CA LEU A 391 9.97 9.79 8.35
C LEU A 391 9.32 8.83 9.36
N ALA A 392 9.81 8.84 10.61
CA ALA A 392 9.30 7.99 11.67
C ALA A 392 7.80 8.25 11.93
N LEU A 393 7.35 9.50 11.94
CA LEU A 393 5.94 9.86 12.07
C LEU A 393 5.10 9.33 10.90
N LEU A 394 5.59 9.46 9.67
CA LEU A 394 4.90 8.92 8.49
C LEU A 394 4.75 7.39 8.57
N VAL A 395 5.82 6.69 8.96
CA VAL A 395 5.81 5.23 9.18
C VAL A 395 4.84 4.83 10.28
N LEU A 396 4.80 5.59 11.39
CA LEU A 396 3.85 5.33 12.48
C LEU A 396 2.40 5.55 12.07
N CYS A 397 2.10 6.52 11.21
CA CYS A 397 0.76 6.67 10.65
C CYS A 397 0.36 5.44 9.82
N GLY A 398 1.29 4.88 9.03
CA GLY A 398 1.08 3.62 8.31
C GLY A 398 0.82 2.45 9.26
N LEU A 399 1.63 2.31 10.30
CA LEU A 399 1.45 1.28 11.33
C LEU A 399 0.13 1.44 12.07
N LEU A 400 -0.25 2.68 12.43
CA LEU A 400 -1.52 2.96 13.11
C LEU A 400 -2.72 2.60 12.22
N ALA A 401 -2.70 2.96 10.94
CA ALA A 401 -3.76 2.57 10.00
C ALA A 401 -3.92 1.04 9.93
N LEU A 402 -2.81 0.31 9.87
CA LEU A 402 -2.78 -1.13 9.86
C LEU A 402 -3.31 -1.73 11.18
N LEU A 403 -2.91 -1.18 12.33
CA LEU A 403 -3.40 -1.64 13.64
C LEU A 403 -4.90 -1.37 13.81
N VAL A 404 -5.42 -0.26 13.30
CA VAL A 404 -6.87 0.02 13.32
C VAL A 404 -7.61 -1.00 12.45
N ALA A 405 -7.07 -1.33 11.26
CA ALA A 405 -7.62 -2.38 10.40
C ALA A 405 -7.64 -3.75 11.10
N ASP A 406 -6.58 -4.07 11.82
CA ASP A 406 -6.45 -5.33 12.57
C ASP A 406 -7.48 -5.43 13.71
N LEU A 407 -7.54 -4.39 14.54
CA LEU A 407 -8.45 -4.33 15.69
C LEU A 407 -9.94 -4.28 15.30
N SER A 408 -10.26 -3.91 14.06
CA SER A 408 -11.64 -3.91 13.56
C SER A 408 -12.26 -5.32 13.49
N GLY A 409 -11.44 -6.37 13.43
CA GLY A 409 -11.89 -7.75 13.25
C GLY A 409 -12.41 -8.07 11.85
N MET A 410 -12.36 -7.13 10.91
CA MET A 410 -12.79 -7.29 9.51
C MET A 410 -11.67 -7.83 8.60
N SER A 411 -10.54 -8.19 9.17
CA SER A 411 -9.38 -8.74 8.45
C SER A 411 -8.87 -9.98 9.15
N LYS A 412 -9.54 -11.12 8.94
CA LYS A 412 -9.12 -12.43 9.47
C LYS A 412 -8.67 -13.30 8.30
N ALA A 413 -7.36 -13.51 8.15
CA ALA A 413 -6.67 -14.06 6.99
C ALA A 413 -6.64 -13.12 5.76
N GLU A 414 -5.88 -13.51 4.75
CA GLU A 414 -5.68 -12.78 3.48
C GLU A 414 -5.06 -11.39 3.65
N THR A 415 -4.54 -11.08 4.85
CA THR A 415 -3.95 -9.78 5.16
C THR A 415 -2.68 -9.52 4.37
N GLU A 416 -2.03 -10.56 3.86
CA GLU A 416 -0.87 -10.47 2.97
C GLU A 416 -1.15 -9.70 1.67
N ARG A 417 -2.42 -9.62 1.21
CA ARG A 417 -2.82 -8.77 0.08
C ARG A 417 -3.68 -7.58 0.50
N ILE A 418 -4.67 -7.79 1.37
CA ILE A 418 -5.61 -6.74 1.79
C ILE A 418 -4.88 -5.55 2.43
N TRP A 419 -3.77 -5.81 3.11
CA TRP A 419 -2.99 -4.77 3.81
C TRP A 419 -1.85 -4.16 2.98
N LEU A 420 -1.65 -4.57 1.73
CA LEU A 420 -0.65 -3.98 0.84
C LEU A 420 -0.69 -2.44 0.81
N PRO A 421 -1.87 -1.79 0.74
CA PRO A 421 -1.95 -0.33 0.71
C PRO A 421 -1.37 0.36 1.95
N PHE A 422 -1.41 -0.29 3.11
CA PHE A 422 -0.85 0.22 4.37
C PHE A 422 0.60 -0.23 4.57
N ALA A 423 0.90 -1.49 4.24
CA ALA A 423 2.20 -2.11 4.43
C ALA A 423 3.31 -1.40 3.65
N MET A 424 3.01 -0.86 2.46
CA MET A 424 3.94 -0.07 1.66
C MET A 424 4.50 1.16 2.40
N TRP A 425 3.77 1.70 3.38
CA TRP A 425 4.18 2.85 4.19
C TRP A 425 5.10 2.49 5.36
N LEU A 426 5.28 1.20 5.65
CA LEU A 426 6.25 0.71 6.63
C LEU A 426 7.65 0.55 6.03
N LEU A 427 7.75 0.23 4.73
CA LEU A 427 9.02 0.00 4.02
C LEU A 427 10.01 1.18 4.11
N PRO A 428 9.59 2.46 4.11
CA PRO A 428 10.51 3.58 4.30
C PRO A 428 11.33 3.54 5.60
N ALA A 429 10.90 2.80 6.63
CA ALA A 429 11.68 2.59 7.85
C ALA A 429 13.06 1.97 7.55
N CYS A 430 13.20 1.22 6.46
CA CYS A 430 14.49 0.67 6.02
C CYS A 430 15.55 1.74 5.74
N ALA A 431 15.14 2.99 5.44
CA ALA A 431 16.07 4.11 5.28
C ALA A 431 16.89 4.42 6.56
N LEU A 432 16.41 4.00 7.72
CA LEU A 432 17.09 4.18 9.01
C LEU A 432 18.14 3.10 9.30
N LEU A 433 18.26 2.08 8.46
CA LEU A 433 19.19 0.97 8.64
C LEU A 433 20.59 1.31 8.12
N THR A 434 21.58 0.73 8.78
CA THR A 434 22.95 0.60 8.30
C THR A 434 23.10 -0.71 7.50
N ARG A 435 24.16 -0.85 6.70
CA ARG A 435 24.46 -2.05 5.88
C ARG A 435 23.31 -2.42 4.91
N PRO A 436 22.90 -1.51 4.01
CA PRO A 436 21.72 -1.70 3.16
C PRO A 436 21.77 -2.97 2.32
N ARG A 437 22.93 -3.38 1.79
CA ARG A 437 23.06 -4.60 0.98
C ARG A 437 22.71 -5.87 1.75
N ALA A 438 23.14 -5.99 3.02
CA ALA A 438 22.81 -7.15 3.85
C ALA A 438 21.31 -7.25 4.11
N TRP A 439 20.65 -6.12 4.39
CA TRP A 439 19.22 -6.08 4.60
C TRP A 439 18.41 -6.32 3.32
N LEU A 440 18.87 -5.80 2.19
CA LEU A 440 18.26 -6.09 0.87
C LEU A 440 18.41 -7.57 0.52
N GLY A 441 19.58 -8.17 0.81
CA GLY A 441 19.78 -9.61 0.63
C GLY A 441 18.81 -10.42 1.48
N ALA A 442 18.65 -10.08 2.77
CA ALA A 442 17.70 -10.76 3.65
C ALA A 442 16.24 -10.62 3.15
N GLN A 443 15.87 -9.44 2.62
CA GLN A 443 14.55 -9.17 2.07
C GLN A 443 14.29 -9.96 0.78
N ALA A 444 15.27 -10.01 -0.13
CA ALA A 444 15.21 -10.77 -1.37
C ALA A 444 15.10 -12.27 -1.11
N VAL A 445 15.93 -12.80 -0.21
CA VAL A 445 15.90 -14.23 0.17
C VAL A 445 14.54 -14.58 0.76
N LEU A 446 13.99 -13.76 1.66
CA LEU A 446 12.66 -14.01 2.22
C LEU A 446 11.59 -14.06 1.12
N ALA A 447 11.57 -13.09 0.20
CA ALA A 447 10.59 -13.05 -0.88
C ALA A 447 10.71 -14.26 -1.82
N LEU A 448 11.95 -14.63 -2.20
CA LEU A 448 12.21 -15.80 -3.03
C LEU A 448 11.78 -17.10 -2.33
N LEU A 449 12.09 -17.25 -1.04
CA LEU A 449 11.66 -18.44 -0.28
C LEU A 449 10.13 -18.50 -0.20
N LEU A 450 9.45 -17.41 0.13
CA LEU A 450 7.99 -17.37 0.18
C LEU A 450 7.38 -17.76 -1.17
N ASN A 451 7.87 -17.18 -2.27
CA ASN A 451 7.31 -17.42 -3.60
C ASN A 451 7.60 -18.83 -4.14
N HIS A 452 8.76 -19.43 -3.80
CA HIS A 452 9.16 -20.73 -4.34
C HIS A 452 8.77 -21.91 -3.45
N LEU A 453 8.48 -21.68 -2.17
CA LEU A 453 8.08 -22.73 -1.25
C LEU A 453 6.56 -22.79 -1.03
N LEU A 454 5.87 -21.67 -1.30
CA LEU A 454 4.45 -21.56 -1.04
C LEU A 454 3.69 -21.30 -2.35
N LEU A 455 2.61 -22.01 -2.50
CA LEU A 455 1.63 -21.76 -3.54
C LEU A 455 0.55 -20.87 -2.95
N THR A 456 0.58 -19.58 -3.32
CA THR A 456 -0.39 -18.60 -2.85
C THR A 456 -1.72 -18.71 -3.61
N GLY A 457 -2.78 -18.18 -3.06
CA GLY A 457 -4.08 -18.04 -3.73
C GLY A 457 -4.07 -16.96 -4.84
N TRP A 458 -3.05 -16.12 -4.84
CA TRP A 458 -2.91 -14.91 -5.67
C TRP A 458 -1.79 -15.05 -6.69
#